data_739b7a041bf1b4814c9c13601594941a
#
_entry.id   739b7a041bf1b4814c9c13601594941a
#
_cell.length_a   1.000
_cell.length_b   1.000
_cell.length_c   1.000
_cell.angle_alpha   90.00
_cell.angle_beta   90.00
_cell.angle_gamma   90.00
#
_symmetry.space_group_name_H-M   'P 1'
#
loop_
_entity.id
_entity.type
_entity.pdbx_description
1 polymer ?
#
loop_
_entity_poly.entity_id
_entity_poly.type
_entity_poly.pdbx_seq_one_letter_code
_entity_poly.pdbx_strand_id
1 'polypeptide(L)'
;WCVHDELQQRGVSVKAESLSVPALLDTMEVNAVITRLREKYPVPPAAIVLIGDPGWIVCRELFDDVWKDVPVVVTNARDRLPASVEILLSHAPLTEANSVPAKEWRRGYNITTLKQHYYIKETIELICQLIPDMKRLAFISDDRYISEETRCDMKEVVTKYFPDLPLELLSTTQLSTEALLDTLHSYKSNTGIIYYSWFESHNKDDNNYLFDHIQ
;
A
#
# COMPACT_ATOMS: atom_id res chain seq x y z
N TRP A 1 16.21 -3.94 3.55
CA TRP A 1 17.62 -4.45 3.50
C TRP A 1 18.09 -4.82 4.92
N CYS A 2 17.90 -4.03 5.98
CA CYS A 2 18.36 -4.36 7.35
C CYS A 2 17.91 -5.75 7.86
N VAL A 3 16.66 -6.15 7.63
CA VAL A 3 16.13 -7.45 8.10
C VAL A 3 16.81 -8.62 7.39
N HIS A 4 17.00 -8.49 6.07
CA HIS A 4 17.70 -9.49 5.26
C HIS A 4 19.13 -9.70 5.74
N ASP A 5 19.86 -8.61 5.92
CA ASP A 5 21.27 -8.64 6.30
C ASP A 5 21.45 -9.19 7.72
N GLU A 6 20.59 -8.78 8.65
CA GLU A 6 20.58 -9.28 10.03
C GLU A 6 20.29 -10.79 10.10
N LEU A 7 19.33 -11.28 9.32
CA LEU A 7 19.01 -12.70 9.26
C LEU A 7 20.15 -13.51 8.64
N GLN A 8 20.76 -12.99 7.56
CA GLN A 8 21.94 -13.64 6.97
C GLN A 8 23.13 -13.72 7.94
N GLN A 9 23.40 -12.64 8.70
CA GLN A 9 24.45 -12.64 9.72
C GLN A 9 24.20 -13.71 10.79
N ARG A 10 22.94 -14.05 11.07
CA ARG A 10 22.54 -15.13 12.00
C ARG A 10 22.48 -16.51 11.33
N GLY A 11 22.96 -16.65 10.10
CA GLY A 11 23.00 -17.92 9.37
C GLY A 11 21.65 -18.36 8.80
N VAL A 12 20.65 -17.46 8.75
CA VAL A 12 19.34 -17.73 8.13
C VAL A 12 19.40 -17.44 6.63
N SER A 13 19.09 -18.44 5.80
CA SER A 13 18.97 -18.25 4.37
C SER A 13 17.68 -17.49 4.04
N VAL A 14 17.80 -16.29 3.47
CA VAL A 14 16.67 -15.45 3.09
C VAL A 14 16.54 -15.38 1.59
N LYS A 15 15.32 -15.59 1.07
CA LYS A 15 14.97 -15.40 -0.34
C LYS A 15 13.91 -14.32 -0.45
N ALA A 16 14.15 -13.32 -1.29
CA ALA A 16 13.21 -12.24 -1.56
C ALA A 16 12.45 -12.51 -2.86
N GLU A 17 11.13 -12.33 -2.81
CA GLU A 17 10.22 -12.43 -3.95
C GLU A 17 9.46 -11.12 -4.12
N SER A 18 9.39 -10.63 -5.36
CA SER A 18 8.46 -9.57 -5.71
C SER A 18 7.20 -10.18 -6.30
N LEU A 19 6.05 -9.84 -5.73
CA LEU A 19 4.74 -10.24 -6.24
C LEU A 19 4.20 -9.26 -7.26
N SER A 20 4.76 -8.04 -7.31
CA SER A 20 4.32 -6.95 -8.21
C SER A 20 2.79 -6.76 -8.23
N VAL A 21 2.15 -6.89 -7.06
CA VAL A 21 0.68 -6.88 -6.95
C VAL A 21 0.02 -5.70 -7.66
N PRO A 22 0.58 -4.47 -7.63
CA PRO A 22 0.01 -3.35 -8.37
C PRO A 22 -0.03 -3.53 -9.90
N ALA A 23 0.80 -4.42 -10.43
CA ALA A 23 0.87 -4.71 -11.86
C ALA A 23 -0.02 -5.90 -12.29
N LEU A 24 -0.63 -6.61 -11.34
CA LEU A 24 -1.55 -7.71 -11.64
C LEU A 24 -2.90 -7.15 -12.13
N LEU A 25 -3.33 -7.58 -13.29
CA LEU A 25 -4.53 -7.07 -13.95
C LEU A 25 -5.76 -7.95 -13.70
N ASP A 26 -5.56 -9.25 -13.50
CA ASP A 26 -6.65 -10.20 -13.34
C ASP A 26 -6.25 -11.42 -12.48
N THR A 27 -7.23 -12.27 -12.23
CA THR A 27 -7.05 -13.50 -11.44
C THR A 27 -6.19 -14.56 -12.15
N MET A 28 -6.04 -14.49 -13.48
CA MET A 28 -5.16 -15.41 -14.21
C MET A 28 -3.69 -15.13 -13.89
N GLU A 29 -3.34 -13.85 -13.83
CA GLU A 29 -1.98 -13.42 -13.43
C GLU A 29 -1.70 -13.76 -11.97
N VAL A 30 -2.68 -13.60 -11.08
CA VAL A 30 -2.58 -14.06 -9.68
C VAL A 30 -2.32 -15.57 -9.62
N ASN A 31 -3.08 -16.36 -10.37
CA ASN A 31 -2.89 -17.82 -10.43
C ASN A 31 -1.52 -18.21 -10.99
N ALA A 32 -1.00 -17.45 -11.95
CA ALA A 32 0.37 -17.65 -12.47
C ALA A 32 1.42 -17.37 -11.38
N VAL A 33 1.25 -16.33 -10.56
CA VAL A 33 2.12 -16.07 -9.40
C VAL A 33 2.07 -17.20 -8.39
N ILE A 34 0.88 -17.68 -8.04
CA ILE A 34 0.68 -18.79 -7.09
C ILE A 34 1.36 -20.07 -7.62
N THR A 35 1.13 -20.40 -8.89
CA THR A 35 1.74 -21.58 -9.53
C THR A 35 3.26 -21.48 -9.51
N ARG A 36 3.82 -20.34 -9.91
CA ARG A 36 5.27 -20.10 -9.88
C ARG A 36 5.84 -20.27 -8.47
N LEU A 37 5.17 -19.74 -7.45
CA LEU A 37 5.64 -19.87 -6.06
C LEU A 37 5.57 -21.32 -5.58
N ARG A 38 4.51 -22.05 -5.92
CA ARG A 38 4.34 -23.49 -5.58
C ARG A 38 5.45 -24.34 -6.21
N GLU A 39 5.77 -24.10 -7.48
CA GLU A 39 6.83 -24.81 -8.21
C GLU A 39 8.23 -24.45 -7.67
N LYS A 40 8.46 -23.18 -7.38
CA LYS A 40 9.75 -22.69 -6.88
C LYS A 40 10.05 -23.15 -5.45
N TYR A 41 9.01 -23.31 -4.63
CA TYR A 41 9.10 -23.73 -3.23
C TYR A 41 8.31 -25.02 -2.96
N PRO A 42 8.71 -26.14 -3.53
CA PRO A 42 8.04 -27.42 -3.31
C PRO A 42 8.15 -27.90 -1.85
N VAL A 43 9.17 -27.44 -1.15
CA VAL A 43 9.29 -27.56 0.30
C VAL A 43 8.91 -26.22 0.93
N PRO A 44 7.91 -26.20 1.85
CA PRO A 44 7.50 -24.98 2.50
C PRO A 44 8.66 -24.24 3.17
N PRO A 45 8.72 -22.91 3.11
CA PRO A 45 9.72 -22.15 3.85
C PRO A 45 9.50 -22.28 5.37
N ALA A 46 10.57 -22.09 6.15
CA ALA A 46 10.48 -22.13 7.61
C ALA A 46 9.62 -20.98 8.19
N ALA A 47 9.58 -19.83 7.52
CA ALA A 47 8.73 -18.70 7.83
C ALA A 47 8.59 -17.79 6.61
N ILE A 48 7.55 -16.96 6.60
CA ILE A 48 7.28 -15.98 5.53
C ILE A 48 7.11 -14.60 6.16
N VAL A 49 7.76 -13.59 5.56
CA VAL A 49 7.53 -12.18 5.87
C VAL A 49 6.87 -11.53 4.66
N LEU A 50 5.66 -11.02 4.85
CA LEU A 50 4.92 -10.25 3.84
C LEU A 50 5.02 -8.76 4.13
N ILE A 51 5.40 -7.99 3.14
CA ILE A 51 5.42 -6.53 3.22
C ILE A 51 4.07 -6.02 2.67
N GLY A 52 3.15 -5.76 3.59
CA GLY A 52 1.79 -5.34 3.30
C GLY A 52 0.78 -6.46 3.09
N ASP A 53 -0.47 -6.12 3.26
CA ASP A 53 -1.62 -7.03 3.14
C ASP A 53 -1.85 -7.58 1.72
N PRO A 54 -1.52 -6.88 0.62
CA PRO A 54 -1.72 -7.43 -0.72
C PRO A 54 -1.05 -8.79 -0.92
N GLY A 55 0.15 -8.97 -0.36
CA GLY A 55 0.84 -10.27 -0.41
C GLY A 55 0.08 -11.39 0.30
N TRP A 56 -0.58 -11.09 1.41
CA TRP A 56 -1.45 -12.03 2.11
C TRP A 56 -2.67 -12.43 1.26
N ILE A 57 -3.32 -11.43 0.64
CA ILE A 57 -4.53 -11.66 -0.15
C ILE A 57 -4.21 -12.52 -1.38
N VAL A 58 -3.14 -12.20 -2.11
CA VAL A 58 -2.69 -12.92 -3.31
C VAL A 58 -2.23 -14.35 -2.97
N CYS A 59 -1.47 -14.53 -1.90
CA CYS A 59 -0.90 -15.84 -1.55
C CYS A 59 -1.82 -16.70 -0.68
N ARG A 60 -3.04 -16.28 -0.39
CA ARG A 60 -3.94 -16.97 0.54
C ARG A 60 -4.15 -18.44 0.21
N GLU A 61 -4.31 -18.77 -1.07
CA GLU A 61 -4.49 -20.15 -1.50
C GLU A 61 -3.31 -21.07 -1.09
N LEU A 62 -2.07 -20.53 -1.10
CA LEU A 62 -0.91 -21.27 -0.62
C LEU A 62 -0.96 -21.53 0.88
N PHE A 63 -1.50 -20.57 1.66
CA PHE A 63 -1.70 -20.71 3.11
C PHE A 63 -2.89 -21.62 3.47
N ASP A 64 -3.82 -21.81 2.56
CA ASP A 64 -4.92 -22.78 2.72
C ASP A 64 -4.47 -24.21 2.38
N ASP A 65 -3.38 -24.38 1.64
CA ASP A 65 -2.87 -25.65 1.12
C ASP A 65 -1.43 -25.93 1.61
N VAL A 66 -0.45 -25.80 0.73
CA VAL A 66 0.93 -26.28 0.92
C VAL A 66 1.71 -25.54 2.01
N TRP A 67 1.32 -24.33 2.36
CA TRP A 67 1.97 -23.51 3.40
C TRP A 67 1.11 -23.29 4.64
N LYS A 68 0.13 -24.17 4.87
CA LYS A 68 -0.88 -24.03 5.92
C LYS A 68 -0.31 -23.78 7.33
N ASP A 69 0.77 -24.46 7.67
CA ASP A 69 1.38 -24.40 9.01
C ASP A 69 2.59 -23.44 9.07
N VAL A 70 2.93 -22.81 7.96
CA VAL A 70 4.09 -21.90 7.90
C VAL A 70 3.79 -20.63 8.71
N PRO A 71 4.66 -20.25 9.67
CA PRO A 71 4.54 -18.97 10.36
C PRO A 71 4.64 -17.80 9.40
N VAL A 72 3.70 -16.87 9.48
CA VAL A 72 3.65 -15.68 8.64
C VAL A 72 3.71 -14.41 9.48
N VAL A 73 4.56 -13.48 9.10
CA VAL A 73 4.59 -12.11 9.63
C VAL A 73 4.15 -11.16 8.55
N VAL A 74 3.07 -10.41 8.77
CA VAL A 74 2.63 -9.33 7.86
C VAL A 74 3.01 -7.99 8.47
N THR A 75 3.84 -7.23 7.78
CA THR A 75 4.15 -5.84 8.13
C THR A 75 3.20 -4.88 7.42
N ASN A 76 3.10 -3.65 7.88
CA ASN A 76 2.18 -2.65 7.32
C ASN A 76 0.72 -3.15 7.27
N ALA A 77 0.36 -3.95 8.28
CA ALA A 77 -0.95 -4.59 8.35
C ALA A 77 -2.06 -3.58 8.66
N ARG A 78 -3.20 -3.73 7.99
CA ARG A 78 -4.40 -2.92 8.13
C ARG A 78 -5.49 -3.62 8.94
N ASP A 79 -6.48 -2.87 9.41
CA ASP A 79 -7.59 -3.40 10.19
C ASP A 79 -8.69 -4.03 9.32
N ARG A 80 -8.82 -3.57 8.09
CA ARG A 80 -9.75 -4.12 7.09
C ARG A 80 -9.01 -4.48 5.83
N LEU A 81 -9.47 -5.52 5.15
CA LEU A 81 -8.88 -6.04 3.91
C LEU A 81 -9.96 -6.16 2.84
N PRO A 82 -9.63 -6.02 1.54
CA PRO A 82 -10.51 -6.41 0.44
C PRO A 82 -11.06 -7.83 0.67
N ALA A 83 -12.35 -8.03 0.50
CA ALA A 83 -13.00 -9.32 0.76
C ALA A 83 -12.60 -10.42 -0.24
N SER A 84 -11.97 -10.06 -1.37
CA SER A 84 -11.46 -11.01 -2.35
C SER A 84 -10.31 -10.42 -3.17
N VAL A 85 -9.65 -11.28 -3.97
CA VAL A 85 -8.62 -10.87 -4.91
C VAL A 85 -9.19 -9.95 -5.98
N GLU A 86 -10.39 -10.20 -6.47
CA GLU A 86 -11.05 -9.38 -7.48
C GLU A 86 -11.27 -7.94 -6.97
N ILE A 87 -11.65 -7.79 -5.70
CA ILE A 87 -11.80 -6.46 -5.08
C ILE A 87 -10.44 -5.79 -4.94
N LEU A 88 -9.39 -6.52 -4.56
CA LEU A 88 -8.03 -6.00 -4.53
C LEU A 88 -7.61 -5.46 -5.90
N LEU A 89 -7.84 -6.23 -6.97
CA LEU A 89 -7.46 -5.90 -8.34
C LEU A 89 -8.33 -4.81 -8.96
N SER A 90 -9.57 -4.63 -8.48
CA SER A 90 -10.47 -3.58 -8.99
C SER A 90 -10.08 -2.17 -8.55
N HIS A 91 -9.15 -2.04 -7.59
CA HIS A 91 -8.74 -0.78 -6.97
C HIS A 91 -9.92 0.02 -6.36
N ALA A 92 -11.06 -0.64 -6.15
CA ALA A 92 -12.24 0.01 -5.59
C ALA A 92 -12.00 0.47 -4.14
N PRO A 93 -12.51 1.64 -3.74
CA PRO A 93 -12.48 2.07 -2.35
C PRO A 93 -13.10 1.02 -1.43
N LEU A 94 -12.48 0.76 -0.27
CA LEU A 94 -13.01 -0.19 0.68
C LEU A 94 -14.26 0.38 1.36
N THR A 95 -15.28 -0.46 1.42
CA THR A 95 -16.55 -0.23 2.12
C THR A 95 -16.82 -1.41 3.05
N GLU A 96 -17.82 -1.32 3.90
CA GLU A 96 -18.23 -2.48 4.71
C GLU A 96 -18.71 -3.66 3.84
N ALA A 97 -19.26 -3.38 2.67
CA ALA A 97 -19.80 -4.40 1.77
C ALA A 97 -18.72 -5.20 1.02
N ASN A 98 -17.57 -4.58 0.71
CA ASN A 98 -16.50 -5.20 -0.06
C ASN A 98 -15.22 -5.47 0.72
N SER A 99 -15.24 -5.30 2.04
CA SER A 99 -14.09 -5.54 2.90
C SER A 99 -14.46 -6.35 4.14
N VAL A 100 -13.47 -7.00 4.71
CA VAL A 100 -13.62 -7.83 5.91
C VAL A 100 -12.64 -7.36 6.99
N PRO A 101 -12.99 -7.49 8.28
CA PRO A 101 -12.05 -7.26 9.36
C PRO A 101 -10.84 -8.22 9.22
N ALA A 102 -9.65 -7.66 9.18
CA ALA A 102 -8.42 -8.45 8.99
C ALA A 102 -8.26 -9.56 10.07
N LYS A 103 -8.68 -9.27 11.30
CA LYS A 103 -8.66 -10.24 12.41
C LYS A 103 -9.52 -11.48 12.13
N GLU A 104 -10.66 -11.30 11.49
CA GLU A 104 -11.57 -12.40 11.14
C GLU A 104 -11.00 -13.21 9.99
N TRP A 105 -10.51 -12.53 8.96
CA TRP A 105 -9.96 -13.17 7.78
C TRP A 105 -8.68 -13.96 8.04
N ARG A 106 -7.92 -13.58 9.07
CA ARG A 106 -6.68 -14.26 9.49
C ARG A 106 -6.90 -15.32 10.58
N ARG A 107 -8.15 -15.52 11.02
CA ARG A 107 -8.48 -16.49 12.06
C ARG A 107 -8.13 -17.91 11.59
N GLY A 108 -7.40 -18.66 12.40
CA GLY A 108 -7.01 -20.05 12.12
C GLY A 108 -5.68 -20.20 11.42
N TYR A 109 -5.04 -19.09 11.03
CA TYR A 109 -3.68 -19.11 10.46
C TYR A 109 -2.61 -18.80 11.52
N ASN A 110 -1.41 -19.35 11.32
CA ASN A 110 -0.23 -19.03 12.14
C ASN A 110 0.37 -17.69 11.68
N ILE A 111 -0.29 -16.60 12.01
CA ILE A 111 0.03 -15.26 11.51
C ILE A 111 0.22 -14.25 12.62
N THR A 112 1.28 -13.45 12.52
CA THR A 112 1.53 -12.28 13.35
C THR A 112 1.52 -11.04 12.48
N THR A 113 0.90 -9.96 12.96
CA THR A 113 0.78 -8.71 12.21
C THR A 113 1.44 -7.56 12.95
N LEU A 114 2.20 -6.78 12.19
CA LEU A 114 2.80 -5.53 12.63
C LEU A 114 2.08 -4.38 11.93
N LYS A 115 1.29 -3.62 12.68
CA LYS A 115 0.61 -2.43 12.16
C LYS A 115 1.62 -1.31 11.96
N GLN A 116 1.50 -0.60 10.85
CA GLN A 116 2.20 0.65 10.67
C GLN A 116 1.41 1.78 11.33
N HIS A 117 2.09 2.59 12.12
CA HIS A 117 1.52 3.82 12.61
C HIS A 117 1.88 4.96 11.63
N TYR A 118 0.86 5.63 11.11
CA TYR A 118 1.06 6.81 10.26
C TYR A 118 1.02 8.05 11.12
N TYR A 119 2.14 8.75 11.22
CA TYR A 119 2.28 10.02 11.96
C TYR A 119 1.75 11.19 11.15
N ILE A 120 0.50 11.11 10.69
CA ILE A 120 -0.11 12.12 9.79
C ILE A 120 -0.16 13.47 10.49
N LYS A 121 -0.65 13.52 11.73
CA LYS A 121 -0.77 14.74 12.50
C LYS A 121 0.58 15.41 12.72
N GLU A 122 1.55 14.65 13.19
CA GLU A 122 2.91 15.11 13.46
C GLU A 122 3.61 15.59 12.18
N THR A 123 3.35 14.92 11.06
CA THR A 123 3.87 15.32 9.74
C THR A 123 3.29 16.67 9.33
N ILE A 124 1.99 16.88 9.49
CA ILE A 124 1.35 18.18 9.19
C ILE A 124 1.87 19.27 10.13
N GLU A 125 2.00 18.99 11.43
CA GLU A 125 2.58 19.92 12.41
C GLU A 125 4.00 20.34 12.00
N LEU A 126 4.83 19.41 11.56
CA LEU A 126 6.18 19.69 11.07
C LEU A 126 6.15 20.58 9.81
N ILE A 127 5.26 20.30 8.86
CA ILE A 127 5.12 21.12 7.64
C ILE A 127 4.67 22.54 8.00
N CYS A 128 3.74 22.71 8.96
CA CYS A 128 3.33 24.01 9.46
C CYS A 128 4.49 24.81 10.09
N GLN A 129 5.43 24.11 10.74
CA GLN A 129 6.63 24.77 11.30
C GLN A 129 7.62 25.18 10.18
N LEU A 130 7.75 24.37 9.12
CA LEU A 130 8.62 24.67 7.99
C LEU A 130 8.05 25.76 7.05
N ILE A 131 6.72 25.86 6.99
CA ILE A 131 5.99 26.84 6.17
C ILE A 131 5.02 27.61 7.09
N PRO A 132 5.50 28.59 7.86
CA PRO A 132 4.67 29.30 8.86
C PRO A 132 3.47 30.05 8.28
N ASP A 133 3.53 30.43 7.01
CA ASP A 133 2.46 31.11 6.27
C ASP A 133 1.66 30.16 5.36
N MET A 134 1.69 28.86 5.66
CA MET A 134 0.98 27.84 4.89
C MET A 134 -0.53 28.13 4.81
N LYS A 135 -1.06 28.11 3.60
CA LYS A 135 -2.47 28.41 3.30
C LYS A 135 -3.26 27.21 2.79
N ARG A 136 -2.58 26.16 2.40
CA ARG A 136 -3.21 24.90 1.97
C ARG A 136 -2.25 23.74 2.14
N LEU A 137 -2.82 22.54 2.23
CA LEU A 137 -2.12 21.27 2.21
C LEU A 137 -2.62 20.46 1.01
N ALA A 138 -1.71 20.01 0.15
CA ALA A 138 -2.01 19.06 -0.92
C ALA A 138 -1.54 17.67 -0.52
N PHE A 139 -2.40 16.67 -0.68
CA PHE A 139 -2.08 15.27 -0.47
C PHE A 139 -2.20 14.52 -1.79
N ILE A 140 -1.09 13.92 -2.21
CA ILE A 140 -0.96 13.22 -3.50
C ILE A 140 -0.99 11.72 -3.25
N SER A 141 -1.94 11.02 -3.87
CA SER A 141 -2.05 9.58 -3.78
C SER A 141 -2.70 8.97 -5.02
N ASP A 142 -2.42 7.69 -5.27
CA ASP A 142 -3.12 6.94 -6.31
C ASP A 142 -4.49 6.40 -5.82
N ASP A 143 -5.14 5.58 -6.66
CA ASP A 143 -6.48 5.02 -6.44
C ASP A 143 -6.48 3.61 -5.82
N ARG A 144 -5.30 3.07 -5.44
CA ARG A 144 -5.24 1.77 -4.77
C ARG A 144 -5.90 1.83 -3.40
N TYR A 145 -6.48 0.71 -2.94
CA TYR A 145 -7.21 0.66 -1.67
C TYR A 145 -6.40 1.17 -0.48
N ILE A 146 -5.07 0.90 -0.45
CA ILE A 146 -4.17 1.38 0.61
C ILE A 146 -4.11 2.91 0.64
N SER A 147 -4.07 3.52 -0.54
CA SER A 147 -4.03 4.97 -0.70
C SER A 147 -5.35 5.61 -0.32
N GLU A 148 -6.48 4.96 -0.63
CA GLU A 148 -7.80 5.42 -0.25
C GLU A 148 -8.00 5.44 1.28
N GLU A 149 -7.58 4.40 2.00
CA GLU A 149 -7.59 4.41 3.46
C GLU A 149 -6.75 5.55 4.03
N THR A 150 -5.51 5.71 3.53
CA THR A 150 -4.64 6.81 4.00
C THR A 150 -5.24 8.18 3.69
N ARG A 151 -5.98 8.32 2.58
CA ARG A 151 -6.72 9.53 2.21
C ARG A 151 -7.88 9.81 3.18
N CYS A 152 -8.58 8.77 3.61
CA CYS A 152 -9.61 8.89 4.65
C CYS A 152 -9.00 9.32 5.99
N ASP A 153 -7.91 8.70 6.41
CA ASP A 153 -7.19 9.07 7.64
C ASP A 153 -6.69 10.52 7.57
N MET A 154 -6.17 10.95 6.41
CA MET A 154 -5.74 12.33 6.17
C MET A 154 -6.89 13.32 6.34
N LYS A 155 -8.06 13.03 5.74
CA LYS A 155 -9.27 13.86 5.90
C LYS A 155 -9.70 13.95 7.35
N GLU A 156 -9.72 12.83 8.07
CA GLU A 156 -10.12 12.80 9.48
C GLU A 156 -9.18 13.66 10.34
N VAL A 157 -7.88 13.47 10.18
CA VAL A 157 -6.86 14.20 10.94
C VAL A 157 -6.93 15.70 10.65
N VAL A 158 -7.02 16.11 9.37
CA VAL A 158 -7.11 17.52 9.00
C VAL A 158 -8.40 18.14 9.54
N THR A 159 -9.54 17.49 9.36
CA THR A 159 -10.82 17.99 9.88
C THR A 159 -10.80 18.17 11.39
N LYS A 160 -10.16 17.25 12.12
CA LYS A 160 -10.15 17.24 13.58
C LYS A 160 -9.14 18.22 14.20
N TYR A 161 -7.94 18.30 13.64
CA TYR A 161 -6.81 19.00 14.27
C TYR A 161 -6.39 20.29 13.54
N PHE A 162 -6.78 20.44 12.27
CA PHE A 162 -6.41 21.57 11.41
C PHE A 162 -7.63 22.10 10.63
N PRO A 163 -8.75 22.43 11.30
CA PRO A 163 -10.02 22.74 10.62
C PRO A 163 -9.94 23.96 9.69
N ASP A 164 -9.00 24.88 9.93
CA ASP A 164 -8.80 26.09 9.13
C ASP A 164 -7.81 25.88 7.96
N LEU A 165 -7.23 24.69 7.84
CA LEU A 165 -6.27 24.35 6.79
C LEU A 165 -6.99 23.66 5.63
N PRO A 166 -7.17 24.30 4.46
CA PRO A 166 -7.72 23.66 3.28
C PRO A 166 -6.88 22.47 2.86
N LEU A 167 -7.54 21.30 2.72
CA LEU A 167 -6.93 20.06 2.21
C LEU A 167 -7.36 19.84 0.77
N GLU A 168 -6.41 19.76 -0.13
CA GLU A 168 -6.60 19.36 -1.53
C GLU A 168 -6.11 17.94 -1.72
N LEU A 169 -6.98 17.08 -2.24
CA LEU A 169 -6.68 15.68 -2.49
C LEU A 169 -6.48 15.48 -3.97
N LEU A 170 -5.28 15.11 -4.36
CA LEU A 170 -4.91 14.86 -5.75
C LEU A 170 -4.77 13.36 -5.96
N SER A 171 -5.54 12.80 -6.91
CA SER A 171 -5.55 11.36 -7.16
C SER A 171 -5.57 11.02 -8.64
N THR A 172 -5.09 9.81 -8.96
CA THR A 172 -5.09 9.25 -10.32
C THR A 172 -6.48 9.04 -10.92
N THR A 173 -7.53 9.02 -10.08
CA THR A 173 -8.92 9.01 -10.56
C THR A 173 -9.37 10.37 -11.14
N GLN A 174 -8.69 11.45 -10.79
CA GLN A 174 -9.06 12.81 -11.15
C GLN A 174 -8.06 13.46 -12.13
N LEU A 175 -6.80 13.07 -12.03
CA LEU A 175 -5.71 13.71 -12.78
C LEU A 175 -4.85 12.66 -13.47
N SER A 176 -4.40 12.97 -14.68
CA SER A 176 -3.26 12.30 -15.30
C SER A 176 -1.96 12.78 -14.65
N THR A 177 -0.86 12.04 -14.87
CA THR A 177 0.47 12.46 -14.40
C THR A 177 0.85 13.85 -14.93
N GLU A 178 0.56 14.15 -16.19
CA GLU A 178 0.81 15.47 -16.79
C GLU A 178 0.00 16.58 -16.09
N ALA A 179 -1.29 16.36 -15.88
CA ALA A 179 -2.14 17.31 -15.18
C ALA A 179 -1.74 17.51 -13.71
N LEU A 180 -1.25 16.45 -13.04
CA LEU A 180 -0.67 16.57 -11.71
C LEU A 180 0.55 17.50 -11.73
N LEU A 181 1.50 17.29 -12.65
CA LEU A 181 2.71 18.12 -12.75
C LEU A 181 2.37 19.57 -13.01
N ASP A 182 1.42 19.85 -13.92
CA ASP A 182 0.94 21.22 -14.18
C ASP A 182 0.30 21.84 -12.92
N THR A 183 -0.48 21.06 -12.17
CA THR A 183 -1.06 21.49 -10.90
C THR A 183 0.04 21.87 -9.90
N LEU A 184 1.05 21.02 -9.73
CA LEU A 184 2.17 21.27 -8.82
C LEU A 184 3.00 22.49 -9.23
N HIS A 185 3.23 22.71 -10.51
CA HIS A 185 3.91 23.92 -11.01
C HIS A 185 3.12 25.21 -10.71
N SER A 186 1.79 25.12 -10.58
CA SER A 186 0.94 26.28 -10.24
C SER A 186 0.99 26.66 -8.76
N TYR A 187 1.51 25.79 -7.89
CA TYR A 187 1.53 26.03 -6.46
C TYR A 187 2.56 27.07 -6.05
N LYS A 188 2.19 27.86 -5.04
CA LYS A 188 3.07 28.86 -4.42
C LYS A 188 3.81 28.27 -3.23
N SER A 189 4.84 28.96 -2.77
CA SER A 189 5.67 28.59 -1.62
C SER A 189 4.92 28.37 -0.30
N ASN A 190 3.68 28.87 -0.19
CA ASN A 190 2.82 28.69 0.96
C ASN A 190 1.86 27.48 0.85
N THR A 191 2.19 26.50 0.01
CA THR A 191 1.49 25.22 -0.13
C THR A 191 2.35 24.11 0.45
N GLY A 192 1.84 23.41 1.48
CA GLY A 192 2.41 22.16 1.96
C GLY A 192 2.04 21.00 1.02
N ILE A 193 2.97 20.12 0.73
CA ILE A 193 2.73 18.96 -0.13
C ILE A 193 3.15 17.70 0.61
N ILE A 194 2.23 16.73 0.71
CA ILE A 194 2.51 15.38 1.18
C ILE A 194 2.33 14.44 -0.01
N TYR A 195 3.41 13.82 -0.44
CA TYR A 195 3.40 12.76 -1.44
C TYR A 195 3.35 11.41 -0.74
N TYR A 196 2.32 10.62 -1.02
CA TYR A 196 2.17 9.26 -0.51
C TYR A 196 2.55 8.23 -1.56
N SER A 197 1.87 8.26 -2.70
CA SER A 197 2.11 7.36 -3.82
C SER A 197 1.44 7.89 -5.08
N TRP A 198 1.97 7.51 -6.24
CA TRP A 198 1.34 7.79 -7.54
C TRP A 198 1.61 6.62 -8.47
N PHE A 199 0.56 5.91 -8.81
CA PHE A 199 0.58 4.81 -9.76
C PHE A 199 -0.60 4.97 -10.71
N GLU A 200 -0.33 5.10 -11.98
CA GLU A 200 -1.33 5.29 -13.03
C GLU A 200 -1.56 3.95 -13.74
N SER A 201 -2.73 3.34 -13.54
CA SER A 201 -3.06 2.01 -14.07
C SER A 201 -3.63 2.04 -15.50
N HIS A 202 -3.73 3.22 -16.12
CA HIS A 202 -4.53 3.43 -17.33
C HIS A 202 -3.87 2.98 -18.63
N ASN A 203 -2.56 2.65 -18.62
CA ASN A 203 -1.86 2.11 -19.77
C ASN A 203 -1.29 0.73 -19.45
N LYS A 204 -1.76 -0.30 -20.15
CA LYS A 204 -1.29 -1.67 -20.04
C LYS A 204 0.21 -1.85 -20.36
N ASP A 205 0.80 -0.87 -21.02
CA ASP A 205 2.19 -0.90 -21.49
C ASP A 205 3.16 -0.07 -20.61
N ASP A 206 2.66 0.81 -19.73
CA ASP A 206 3.47 1.69 -18.90
C ASP A 206 3.10 1.53 -17.41
N ASN A 207 3.80 0.63 -16.70
CA ASN A 207 3.81 0.58 -15.24
C ASN A 207 4.65 1.74 -14.68
N ASN A 208 4.21 2.98 -14.93
CA ASN A 208 4.99 4.16 -14.60
C ASN A 208 4.64 4.68 -13.21
N TYR A 209 5.58 4.56 -12.28
CA TYR A 209 5.59 5.38 -11.07
C TYR A 209 6.04 6.79 -11.41
N LEU A 210 5.48 7.80 -10.75
CA LEU A 210 5.84 9.21 -10.94
C LEU A 210 7.36 9.46 -10.90
N PHE A 211 8.11 8.69 -10.11
CA PHE A 211 9.56 8.81 -10.00
C PHE A 211 10.32 8.49 -11.29
N ASP A 212 9.75 7.72 -12.20
CA ASP A 212 10.37 7.40 -13.49
C ASP A 212 10.35 8.60 -14.45
N HIS A 213 9.52 9.62 -14.15
CA HIS A 213 9.38 10.84 -14.93
C HIS A 213 10.10 12.07 -14.33
N ILE A 214 10.65 11.95 -13.12
CA ILE A 214 11.42 13.01 -12.46
C ILE A 214 12.92 12.70 -12.63
N GLN A 215 13.45 12.98 -13.80
CA GLN A 215 14.90 13.05 -14.08
C GLN A 215 15.33 14.49 -14.33
#